data_61a376b41f316d407a16d9ce0b0b97d5
#
_entry.id   61a376b41f316d407a16d9ce0b0b97d5
#
_cell.length_a   1.000
_cell.length_b   1.000
_cell.length_c   1.000
_cell.angle_alpha   90.00
_cell.angle_beta   90.00
_cell.angle_gamma   90.00
#
_symmetry.space_group_name_H-M   'P 1'
#
loop_
_entity.id
_entity.type
_entity.pdbx_description
1 polymer ?
#
loop_
_entity_poly.entity_id
_entity_poly.type
_entity_poly.pdbx_seq_one_letter_code
_entity_poly.pdbx_strand_id
1 'polypeptide(L)'
;MDGLSKLAFLAAELLMKNEPEGSDTALVFANKSSSLDTDVKYQKSISDAENYFPSPAVFVYTLPNICLGEISIRHQLKSENSFFIFDAFNPVFMANYANLLLNTGKAEKVICGWTEYFNEDYKAFLYLVSKEGKIPHNYQTLEAEYTK
;
A
#
# COMPACT_ATOMS: atom_id res chain seq x y z
N MET A 1 13.66 3.92 -4.60
CA MET A 1 12.48 3.73 -3.70
C MET A 1 12.92 3.78 -2.24
N ASP A 2 12.10 4.38 -1.40
CA ASP A 2 12.29 4.36 0.05
C ASP A 2 11.89 2.99 0.65
N GLY A 3 12.03 2.85 2.00
CA GLY A 3 11.71 1.60 2.68
C GLY A 3 10.26 1.16 2.54
N LEU A 4 9.32 2.10 2.72
CA LEU A 4 7.89 1.82 2.56
C LEU A 4 7.57 1.35 1.13
N SER A 5 8.09 2.05 0.13
CA SER A 5 7.83 1.70 -1.28
C SER A 5 8.44 0.37 -1.66
N LYS A 6 9.65 0.06 -1.18
CA LYS A 6 10.26 -1.26 -1.39
C LYS A 6 9.43 -2.38 -0.78
N LEU A 7 8.97 -2.19 0.46
CA LEU A 7 8.15 -3.18 1.15
C LEU A 7 6.84 -3.44 0.41
N ALA A 8 6.11 -2.37 0.08
CA ALA A 8 4.84 -2.46 -0.63
C ALA A 8 5.01 -3.09 -2.02
N PHE A 9 6.04 -2.67 -2.75
CA PHE A 9 6.35 -3.17 -4.10
C PHE A 9 6.62 -4.68 -4.07
N LEU A 10 7.51 -5.14 -3.20
CA LEU A 10 7.87 -6.56 -3.11
C LEU A 10 6.68 -7.42 -2.67
N ALA A 11 5.90 -6.96 -1.72
CA ALA A 11 4.70 -7.68 -1.28
C ALA A 11 3.66 -7.80 -2.40
N ALA A 12 3.45 -6.72 -3.17
CA ALA A 12 2.55 -6.72 -4.31
C ALA A 12 3.03 -7.64 -5.44
N GLU A 13 4.35 -7.68 -5.71
CA GLU A 13 4.92 -8.57 -6.74
C GLU A 13 4.55 -10.04 -6.49
N LEU A 14 4.53 -10.47 -5.23
CA LEU A 14 4.16 -11.85 -4.89
C LEU A 14 2.71 -12.16 -5.26
N LEU A 15 1.80 -11.21 -5.07
CA LEU A 15 0.38 -11.35 -5.41
C LEU A 15 0.12 -11.20 -6.91
N MET A 16 0.89 -10.35 -7.58
CA MET A 16 0.71 -10.04 -9.00
C MET A 16 1.39 -11.02 -9.94
N LYS A 17 2.15 -11.97 -9.42
CA LYS A 17 2.97 -12.89 -10.21
C LYS A 17 2.23 -13.59 -11.36
N ASN A 18 0.98 -13.94 -11.16
CA ASN A 18 0.14 -14.64 -12.14
C ASN A 18 -0.93 -13.75 -12.77
N GLU A 19 -0.91 -12.45 -12.48
CA GLU A 19 -1.89 -11.50 -13.02
C GLU A 19 -1.34 -10.87 -14.31
N PRO A 20 -2.18 -10.67 -15.33
CA PRO A 20 -1.74 -10.02 -16.57
C PRO A 20 -1.45 -8.53 -16.33
N GLU A 21 -0.50 -7.99 -17.07
CA GLU A 21 -0.26 -6.55 -17.10
C GLU A 21 -1.53 -5.80 -17.55
N GLY A 22 -1.80 -4.67 -16.93
CA GLY A 22 -2.96 -3.87 -17.26
C GLY A 22 -4.28 -4.46 -16.78
N SER A 23 -4.25 -5.44 -15.85
CA SER A 23 -5.47 -5.99 -15.25
C SER A 23 -6.27 -4.87 -14.54
N ASP A 24 -7.59 -5.06 -14.46
CA ASP A 24 -8.47 -4.13 -13.74
C ASP A 24 -8.41 -4.40 -12.24
N THR A 25 -7.27 -4.05 -11.65
CA THR A 25 -6.95 -4.29 -10.25
C THR A 25 -6.74 -2.96 -9.53
N ALA A 26 -7.57 -2.70 -8.53
CA ALA A 26 -7.43 -1.55 -7.64
C ALA A 26 -6.45 -1.86 -6.51
N LEU A 27 -5.87 -0.81 -5.94
CA LEU A 27 -4.96 -0.90 -4.80
C LEU A 27 -5.54 -0.11 -3.62
N VAL A 28 -5.70 -0.77 -2.49
CA VAL A 28 -6.23 -0.15 -1.25
C VAL A 28 -5.31 -0.52 -0.10
N PHE A 29 -4.37 0.37 0.21
CA PHE A 29 -3.36 0.13 1.24
C PHE A 29 -3.59 1.06 2.43
N ALA A 30 -3.07 0.66 3.57
CA ALA A 30 -3.10 1.48 4.78
C ALA A 30 -1.85 1.23 5.62
N ASN A 31 -1.54 2.19 6.48
CA ASN A 31 -0.56 2.03 7.55
C ASN A 31 -0.81 3.03 8.68
N LYS A 32 0.03 2.99 9.71
CA LYS A 32 -0.02 3.92 10.83
C LYS A 32 0.91 5.11 10.64
N SER A 33 2.12 4.86 10.16
CA SER A 33 3.19 5.87 10.15
C SER A 33 3.23 6.72 8.89
N SER A 34 2.28 6.56 7.94
CA SER A 34 2.31 7.28 6.67
C SER A 34 3.69 7.11 6.00
N SER A 35 4.28 8.21 5.54
CA SER A 35 5.64 8.27 5.00
C SER A 35 6.65 8.79 6.02
N LEU A 36 6.35 8.73 7.31
CA LEU A 36 7.12 9.40 8.37
C LEU A 36 8.61 9.02 8.37
N ASP A 37 8.95 7.76 8.07
CA ASP A 37 10.36 7.34 7.97
C ASP A 37 11.14 8.18 6.97
N THR A 38 10.57 8.41 5.81
CA THR A 38 11.17 9.23 4.75
C THR A 38 11.05 10.71 5.06
N ASP A 39 9.96 11.16 5.67
CA ASP A 39 9.75 12.55 6.08
C ASP A 39 10.86 13.00 7.06
N VAL A 40 11.20 12.15 8.03
CA VAL A 40 12.27 12.43 8.99
C VAL A 40 13.63 12.52 8.29
N LYS A 41 13.91 11.63 7.34
CA LYS A 41 15.14 11.67 6.56
C LYS A 41 15.25 12.95 5.70
N TYR A 42 14.14 13.32 5.07
CA TYR A 42 14.10 14.56 4.29
C TYR A 42 14.29 15.78 5.19
N GLN A 43 13.61 15.83 6.33
CA GLN A 43 13.74 16.92 7.30
C GLN A 43 15.19 17.10 7.76
N LYS A 44 15.91 16.01 8.00
CA LYS A 44 17.34 16.07 8.36
C LYS A 44 18.19 16.68 7.26
N SER A 45 17.84 16.47 6.00
CA SER A 45 18.60 17.01 4.86
C SER A 45 18.48 18.53 4.72
N ILE A 46 17.49 19.16 5.34
CA ILE A 46 17.21 20.60 5.26
C ILE A 46 17.27 21.32 6.60
N SER A 47 17.54 20.61 7.71
CA SER A 47 17.53 21.19 9.07
C SER A 47 18.76 22.01 9.41
N ASP A 48 19.89 21.75 8.75
CA ASP A 48 21.15 22.45 8.99
C ASP A 48 21.42 23.41 7.83
N ALA A 49 21.45 24.72 8.15
CA ALA A 49 21.70 25.78 7.16
C ALA A 49 23.09 25.68 6.51
N GLU A 50 24.08 25.12 7.22
CA GLU A 50 25.43 24.94 6.69
C GLU A 50 25.62 23.65 5.90
N ASN A 51 24.72 22.68 6.12
CA ASN A 51 24.66 21.39 5.42
C ASN A 51 23.26 21.18 4.82
N TYR A 52 22.84 22.12 3.99
CA TYR A 52 21.52 22.10 3.37
C TYR A 52 21.59 21.40 2.01
N PHE A 53 21.12 20.15 1.96
CA PHE A 53 21.14 19.33 0.74
C PHE A 53 19.78 18.65 0.49
N PRO A 54 18.74 19.42 0.12
CA PRO A 54 17.44 18.83 -0.17
C PRO A 54 17.56 17.89 -1.38
N SER A 55 17.10 16.66 -1.22
CA SER A 55 17.10 15.65 -2.28
C SER A 55 15.72 15.58 -2.94
N PRO A 56 15.57 15.94 -4.22
CA PRO A 56 14.31 15.76 -4.93
C PRO A 56 13.87 14.30 -4.97
N ALA A 57 14.81 13.37 -5.07
CA ALA A 57 14.53 11.94 -5.07
C ALA A 57 13.94 11.47 -3.75
N VAL A 58 14.42 11.98 -2.62
CA VAL A 58 13.84 11.66 -1.30
C VAL A 58 12.50 12.35 -1.12
N PHE A 59 12.37 13.59 -1.57
CA PHE A 59 11.13 14.37 -1.45
C PHE A 59 9.93 13.67 -2.09
N VAL A 60 10.12 13.01 -3.23
CA VAL A 60 9.05 12.27 -3.91
C VAL A 60 8.40 11.26 -2.98
N TYR A 61 9.17 10.60 -2.12
CA TYR A 61 8.68 9.57 -1.21
C TYR A 61 8.14 10.10 0.12
N THR A 62 7.98 11.41 0.28
CA THR A 62 7.32 12.02 1.45
C THR A 62 5.79 11.96 1.37
N LEU A 63 5.25 11.18 0.44
CA LEU A 63 3.83 10.89 0.30
C LEU A 63 3.64 9.36 0.30
N PRO A 64 2.81 8.80 1.17
CA PRO A 64 2.69 7.33 1.29
C PRO A 64 2.11 6.67 0.04
N ASN A 65 1.26 7.37 -0.70
CA ASN A 65 0.65 6.84 -1.93
C ASN A 65 1.61 6.70 -3.10
N ILE A 66 2.83 7.19 -3.00
CA ILE A 66 3.84 7.00 -4.06
C ILE A 66 4.15 5.50 -4.25
N CYS A 67 4.09 4.70 -3.19
CA CYS A 67 4.27 3.26 -3.31
C CYS A 67 3.21 2.62 -4.23
N LEU A 68 1.98 3.12 -4.20
CA LEU A 68 0.91 2.67 -5.10
C LEU A 68 1.22 3.04 -6.55
N GLY A 69 1.79 4.23 -6.76
CA GLY A 69 2.24 4.67 -8.09
C GLY A 69 3.33 3.76 -8.66
N GLU A 70 4.31 3.37 -7.84
CA GLU A 70 5.37 2.44 -8.25
C GLU A 70 4.80 1.08 -8.68
N ILE A 71 3.86 0.54 -7.91
CA ILE A 71 3.17 -0.72 -8.23
C ILE A 71 2.35 -0.56 -9.52
N SER A 72 1.61 0.53 -9.63
CA SER A 72 0.75 0.80 -10.79
C SER A 72 1.57 0.92 -12.10
N ILE A 73 2.70 1.60 -12.04
CA ILE A 73 3.60 1.71 -13.20
C ILE A 73 4.15 0.34 -13.58
N ARG A 74 4.62 -0.42 -12.60
CA ARG A 74 5.21 -1.75 -12.83
C ARG A 74 4.23 -2.70 -13.51
N HIS A 75 2.97 -2.70 -13.08
CA HIS A 75 1.93 -3.63 -13.56
C HIS A 75 0.94 -3.00 -14.54
N GLN A 76 1.17 -1.75 -14.94
CA GLN A 76 0.30 -0.99 -15.85
C GLN A 76 -1.16 -0.89 -15.36
N LEU A 77 -1.34 -0.73 -14.05
CA LEU A 77 -2.66 -0.61 -13.43
C LEU A 77 -3.22 0.80 -13.62
N LYS A 78 -4.48 0.89 -13.99
CA LYS A 78 -5.18 2.18 -14.24
C LYS A 78 -6.46 2.30 -13.42
N SER A 79 -6.72 1.35 -12.54
CA SER A 79 -7.89 1.36 -11.66
C SER A 79 -7.63 2.26 -10.45
N GLU A 80 -8.62 2.38 -9.59
CA GLU A 80 -8.54 3.21 -8.40
C GLU A 80 -7.41 2.75 -7.47
N ASN A 81 -6.72 3.71 -6.86
CA ASN A 81 -5.76 3.44 -5.80
C ASN A 81 -5.95 4.43 -4.66
N SER A 82 -5.84 3.96 -3.43
CA SER A 82 -6.04 4.77 -2.23
C SER A 82 -5.14 4.29 -1.10
N PHE A 83 -4.59 5.24 -0.36
CA PHE A 83 -3.77 4.97 0.81
C PHE A 83 -4.40 5.63 2.03
N PHE A 84 -4.67 4.85 3.07
CA PHE A 84 -5.32 5.30 4.29
C PHE A 84 -4.38 5.24 5.49
N ILE A 85 -4.61 6.10 6.47
CA ILE A 85 -3.84 6.12 7.70
C ILE A 85 -4.76 5.77 8.86
N PHE A 86 -4.42 4.72 9.60
CA PHE A 86 -5.16 4.24 10.76
C PHE A 86 -4.20 3.94 11.92
N ASP A 87 -4.69 4.04 13.14
CA ASP A 87 -3.90 3.66 14.33
C ASP A 87 -3.49 2.18 14.35
N ALA A 88 -4.32 1.34 13.75
CA ALA A 88 -4.08 -0.10 13.62
C ALA A 88 -4.77 -0.61 12.35
N PHE A 89 -4.40 -1.82 11.92
CA PHE A 89 -5.07 -2.46 10.79
C PHE A 89 -6.58 -2.53 11.04
N ASN A 90 -7.35 -2.06 10.07
CA ASN A 90 -8.81 -1.94 10.17
C ASN A 90 -9.48 -2.90 9.18
N PRO A 91 -9.72 -4.17 9.58
CA PRO A 91 -10.28 -5.17 8.69
C PRO A 91 -11.71 -4.85 8.24
N VAL A 92 -12.50 -4.19 9.08
CA VAL A 92 -13.87 -3.79 8.74
C VAL A 92 -13.87 -2.77 7.60
N PHE A 93 -13.05 -1.72 7.72
CA PHE A 93 -12.93 -0.71 6.67
C PHE A 93 -12.41 -1.32 5.37
N MET A 94 -11.35 -2.11 5.45
CA MET A 94 -10.72 -2.70 4.27
C MET A 94 -11.69 -3.64 3.53
N ALA A 95 -12.40 -4.49 4.26
CA ALA A 95 -13.40 -5.38 3.67
C ALA A 95 -14.52 -4.60 2.98
N ASN A 96 -15.06 -3.58 3.64
CA ASN A 96 -16.16 -2.78 3.11
C ASN A 96 -15.73 -1.97 1.88
N TYR A 97 -14.55 -1.37 1.91
CA TYR A 97 -14.06 -0.55 0.80
C TYR A 97 -13.78 -1.42 -0.44
N ALA A 98 -13.11 -2.55 -0.27
CA ALA A 98 -12.84 -3.48 -1.36
C ALA A 98 -14.15 -4.03 -1.96
N ASN A 99 -15.11 -4.39 -1.14
CA ASN A 99 -16.43 -4.84 -1.61
C ASN A 99 -17.18 -3.75 -2.37
N LEU A 100 -17.06 -2.50 -1.93
CA LEU A 100 -17.64 -1.36 -2.66
C LEU A 100 -17.07 -1.25 -4.07
N LEU A 101 -15.75 -1.33 -4.22
CA LEU A 101 -15.10 -1.25 -5.54
C LEU A 101 -15.53 -2.41 -6.46
N LEU A 102 -15.60 -3.62 -5.92
CA LEU A 102 -16.03 -4.80 -6.68
C LEU A 102 -17.51 -4.72 -7.07
N ASN A 103 -18.37 -4.34 -6.14
CA ASN A 103 -19.82 -4.33 -6.35
C ASN A 103 -20.30 -3.18 -7.24
N THR A 104 -19.57 -2.07 -7.27
CA THR A 104 -19.87 -0.94 -8.16
C THR A 104 -19.23 -1.06 -9.54
N GLY A 105 -18.48 -2.12 -9.80
CA GLY A 105 -17.81 -2.35 -11.06
C GLY A 105 -16.60 -1.44 -11.33
N LYS A 106 -16.08 -0.77 -10.30
CA LYS A 106 -14.89 0.09 -10.43
C LYS A 106 -13.60 -0.69 -10.55
N ALA A 107 -13.58 -1.93 -10.11
CA ALA A 107 -12.47 -2.85 -10.29
C ALA A 107 -12.98 -4.29 -10.33
N GLU A 108 -12.29 -5.16 -11.06
CA GLU A 108 -12.56 -6.60 -11.07
C GLU A 108 -11.86 -7.31 -9.93
N LYS A 109 -10.72 -6.79 -9.50
CA LYS A 109 -9.91 -7.29 -8.40
C LYS A 109 -9.41 -6.13 -7.56
N VAL A 110 -9.09 -6.41 -6.31
CA VAL A 110 -8.51 -5.42 -5.39
C VAL A 110 -7.38 -6.06 -4.60
N ILE A 111 -6.20 -5.44 -4.63
CA ILE A 111 -5.14 -5.76 -3.67
C ILE A 111 -5.30 -4.81 -2.50
N CYS A 112 -5.49 -5.38 -1.32
CA CYS A 112 -5.70 -4.65 -0.09
C CYS A 112 -4.66 -5.03 0.95
N GLY A 113 -4.43 -4.14 1.89
CA GLY A 113 -3.75 -4.52 3.11
C GLY A 113 -2.96 -3.42 3.78
N TRP A 114 -2.03 -3.87 4.58
CA TRP A 114 -1.27 -3.06 5.51
C TRP A 114 0.20 -3.12 5.15
N THR A 115 0.83 -1.95 5.00
CA THR A 115 2.26 -1.82 4.74
C THR A 115 2.84 -0.77 5.67
N GLU A 116 3.36 -1.21 6.80
CA GLU A 116 3.97 -0.34 7.81
C GLU A 116 5.49 -0.40 7.72
N TYR A 117 6.13 0.76 7.69
CA TYR A 117 7.57 0.87 7.71
C TYR A 117 7.98 2.13 8.47
N PHE A 118 8.69 1.94 9.58
CA PHE A 118 9.25 3.04 10.34
C PHE A 118 10.47 2.59 11.11
N ASN A 119 11.59 3.29 10.94
CA ASN A 119 12.83 3.05 11.70
C ASN A 119 13.30 1.59 11.64
N GLU A 120 13.30 1.03 10.42
CA GLU A 120 13.68 -0.35 10.09
C GLU A 120 12.73 -1.44 10.62
N ASP A 121 11.73 -1.09 11.42
CA ASP A 121 10.62 -1.98 11.75
C ASP A 121 9.60 -1.98 10.60
N TYR A 122 9.17 -3.16 10.20
CA TYR A 122 8.22 -3.26 9.10
C TYR A 122 7.27 -4.45 9.25
N LYS A 123 6.08 -4.28 8.69
CA LYS A 123 5.09 -5.35 8.55
C LYS A 123 4.33 -5.14 7.25
N ALA A 124 4.22 -6.20 6.46
CA ALA A 124 3.36 -6.23 5.29
C ALA A 124 2.34 -7.35 5.41
N PHE A 125 1.09 -7.02 5.22
CA PHE A 125 -0.01 -7.97 5.10
C PHE A 125 -0.87 -7.52 3.92
N LEU A 126 -0.70 -8.17 2.78
CA LEU A 126 -1.47 -7.88 1.57
C LEU A 126 -2.25 -9.13 1.14
N TYR A 127 -3.42 -8.90 0.55
CA TYR A 127 -4.24 -9.94 0.01
C TYR A 127 -4.96 -9.47 -1.26
N LEU A 128 -5.25 -10.43 -2.14
CA LEU A 128 -5.97 -10.18 -3.39
C LEU A 128 -7.42 -10.64 -3.25
N VAL A 129 -8.34 -9.76 -3.60
CA VAL A 129 -9.78 -10.02 -3.53
C VAL A 129 -10.37 -10.04 -4.94
N SER A 130 -11.20 -11.03 -5.22
CA SER A 130 -12.00 -11.09 -6.44
C SER A 130 -13.35 -11.76 -6.14
N LYS A 131 -14.33 -11.61 -7.03
CA LYS A 131 -15.62 -12.30 -6.89
C LYS A 131 -15.51 -13.82 -7.04
N GLU A 132 -14.40 -14.30 -7.62
CA GLU A 132 -14.12 -15.73 -7.86
C GLU A 132 -13.24 -16.35 -6.78
N GLY A 133 -12.92 -15.63 -5.71
CA GLY A 133 -12.09 -16.12 -4.61
C GLY A 133 -12.73 -17.26 -3.85
N LYS A 134 -11.89 -18.13 -3.28
CA LYS A 134 -12.34 -19.32 -2.54
C LYS A 134 -12.47 -19.08 -1.03
N ILE A 135 -11.73 -18.12 -0.49
CA ILE A 135 -11.75 -17.78 0.93
C ILE A 135 -12.76 -16.64 1.14
N PRO A 136 -13.67 -16.76 2.13
CA PRO A 136 -14.64 -15.68 2.37
C PRO A 136 -13.95 -14.35 2.67
N HIS A 137 -14.36 -13.29 1.97
CA HIS A 137 -13.87 -11.93 2.16
C HIS A 137 -14.78 -11.20 3.15
N ASN A 138 -14.43 -11.26 4.41
CA ASN A 138 -15.10 -10.55 5.50
C ASN A 138 -14.09 -10.14 6.57
N TYR A 139 -14.51 -9.26 7.46
CA TYR A 139 -13.57 -8.72 8.46
C TYR A 139 -13.05 -9.78 9.45
N GLN A 140 -13.85 -10.80 9.75
CA GLN A 140 -13.45 -11.89 10.65
C GLN A 140 -12.29 -12.69 10.06
N THR A 141 -12.38 -13.06 8.79
CA THR A 141 -11.32 -13.78 8.09
C THR A 141 -10.06 -12.92 7.98
N LEU A 142 -10.19 -11.63 7.67
CA LEU A 142 -9.06 -10.73 7.56
C LEU A 142 -8.35 -10.54 8.90
N GLU A 143 -9.10 -10.38 9.98
CA GLU A 143 -8.54 -10.26 11.32
C GLU A 143 -7.77 -11.51 11.72
N ALA A 144 -8.34 -12.69 11.47
CA ALA A 144 -7.71 -13.97 11.77
C ALA A 144 -6.40 -14.15 10.97
N GLU A 145 -6.38 -13.84 9.69
CA GLU A 145 -5.18 -13.95 8.86
C GLU A 145 -4.12 -12.92 9.27
N TYR A 146 -4.52 -11.71 9.60
CA TYR A 146 -3.60 -10.64 10.02
C TYR A 146 -2.88 -10.97 11.33
N THR A 147 -3.55 -11.65 12.25
CA THR A 147 -3.01 -12.00 13.58
C THR A 147 -2.18 -13.29 13.60
N LYS A 148 -2.14 -14.03 12.51
CA LYS A 148 -1.24 -15.18 12.38
C LYS A 148 0.24 -14.69 12.35
#